data_2287a27a76efcf115f72e85fab503092
#
_entry.id   2287a27a76efcf115f72e85fab503092
#
_cell.length_a   1.000
_cell.length_b   1.000
_cell.length_c   1.000
_cell.angle_alpha   90.00
_cell.angle_beta   90.00
_cell.angle_gamma   90.00
#
_symmetry.space_group_name_H-M   'P 1'
#
loop_
_entity.id
_entity.type
_entity.pdbx_description
1 polymer ?
#
loop_
_entity_poly.entity_id
_entity_poly.type
_entity_poly.pdbx_seq_one_letter_code
_entity_poly.pdbx_strand_id
1 'polypeptide(L)'
;WDAYKRETSATGNTYPDVRKAILQQQARGALVMDYAGHGSEIQISHEGVLRINDFASFTNSNLPLWITASCDIMPFDGTAATIGETALLNPRGGAVAFFGTARTVYAIYNKPMNMAYLKYVLGTTNGQATTIGEASRLAQVEMITTGQDLTSNKLQYALLGDPALRLHQPKPQAVVDSINGIAVGTTPLPVIKAGGTVRIAGHINSDRPFNGVATMTVRDSRELVTCRLNDNTEAENAFQYYDRPTTIFTGSDSVKAGKFSFSFAVPRDINYSNGNGLINVYAVNDDHDHIVHGSCDRFLVGGSAELTNDSIGPSIYCYLNSPSFENGGRVNSTPYFVARLTDKDGINVSGSGIGHNLELIIDGDMNKTYVLNDNFQYDFGSYTSGSTYYNIPQLAPGKHRLQFKAWDILNNSSTTWLDFEVERGLRPNLFSVDVSQNPARTGTRFIINH
;
A
#
# COMPACT_ATOMS: atom_id res chain seq x y z
N TRP A 1 -15.60 -2.76 9.78
CA TRP A 1 -14.34 -3.50 9.58
C TRP A 1 -14.55 -4.94 9.03
N ASP A 2 -15.69 -5.23 8.43
CA ASP A 2 -16.14 -6.59 8.06
C ASP A 2 -15.32 -7.30 6.98
N ALA A 3 -14.38 -6.64 6.34
CA ALA A 3 -13.37 -7.31 5.50
C ALA A 3 -12.39 -8.16 6.33
N TYR A 4 -12.27 -7.89 7.63
CA TYR A 4 -11.29 -8.50 8.54
C TYR A 4 -11.97 -9.37 9.60
N LYS A 5 -11.19 -10.31 10.17
CA LYS A 5 -11.67 -11.17 11.26
C LYS A 5 -11.81 -10.36 12.56
N ARG A 6 -12.99 -10.48 13.19
CA ARG A 6 -13.23 -9.98 14.54
C ARG A 6 -12.67 -10.95 15.59
N GLU A 7 -12.01 -10.41 16.59
CA GLU A 7 -11.65 -11.12 17.82
C GLU A 7 -12.49 -10.60 18.97
N THR A 8 -13.04 -11.49 19.78
CA THR A 8 -13.89 -11.16 20.93
C THR A 8 -13.18 -11.56 22.22
N SER A 9 -13.12 -10.65 23.18
CA SER A 9 -12.54 -10.86 24.50
C SER A 9 -13.50 -10.38 25.58
N ALA A 10 -13.13 -10.58 26.84
CA ALA A 10 -13.90 -10.05 28.00
C ALA A 10 -13.99 -8.52 28.01
N THR A 11 -13.10 -7.82 27.30
CA THR A 11 -13.07 -6.35 27.20
C THR A 11 -13.75 -5.80 25.95
N GLY A 12 -14.35 -6.67 25.13
CA GLY A 12 -15.07 -6.30 23.91
C GLY A 12 -14.48 -6.88 22.63
N ASN A 13 -14.97 -6.37 21.52
CA ASN A 13 -14.54 -6.76 20.18
C ASN A 13 -13.33 -5.96 19.74
N THR A 14 -12.42 -6.58 18.99
CA THR A 14 -11.23 -5.95 18.44
C THR A 14 -10.96 -6.45 17.01
N TYR A 15 -10.18 -5.68 16.25
CA TYR A 15 -9.74 -6.02 14.89
C TYR A 15 -8.22 -5.83 14.76
N PRO A 16 -7.41 -6.78 15.28
CA PRO A 16 -5.94 -6.63 15.32
C PRO A 16 -5.31 -6.47 13.93
N ASP A 17 -5.84 -7.17 12.92
CA ASP A 17 -5.32 -7.09 11.55
C ASP A 17 -5.61 -5.73 10.91
N VAL A 18 -6.78 -5.12 11.18
CA VAL A 18 -7.09 -3.76 10.75
C VAL A 18 -6.11 -2.77 11.36
N ARG A 19 -5.93 -2.85 12.69
CA ARG A 19 -4.97 -2.01 13.40
C ARG A 19 -3.56 -2.12 12.80
N LYS A 20 -3.10 -3.36 12.57
CA LYS A 20 -1.80 -3.63 11.96
C LYS A 20 -1.68 -3.01 10.57
N ALA A 21 -2.68 -3.17 9.71
CA ALA A 21 -2.70 -2.60 8.37
C ALA A 21 -2.62 -1.07 8.39
N ILE A 22 -3.40 -0.41 9.26
CA ILE A 22 -3.38 1.06 9.39
C ILE A 22 -2.01 1.54 9.89
N LEU A 23 -1.45 0.92 10.93
CA LEU A 23 -0.14 1.29 11.47
C LEU A 23 0.98 1.10 10.44
N GLN A 24 0.94 0.04 9.65
CA GLN A 24 1.89 -0.20 8.55
C GLN A 24 1.76 0.86 7.46
N GLN A 25 0.54 1.21 7.05
CA GLN A 25 0.31 2.25 6.05
C GLN A 25 0.78 3.62 6.56
N GLN A 26 0.48 3.96 7.83
CA GLN A 26 0.95 5.20 8.45
C GLN A 26 2.49 5.27 8.47
N ALA A 27 3.16 4.16 8.79
CA ALA A 27 4.63 4.12 8.81
C ALA A 27 5.25 4.26 7.41
N ARG A 28 4.63 3.67 6.38
CA ARG A 28 5.06 3.82 4.97
C ARG A 28 4.78 5.22 4.42
N GLY A 29 3.78 5.90 4.95
CA GLY A 29 3.25 7.16 4.46
C GLY A 29 2.06 6.98 3.53
N ALA A 30 1.24 8.02 3.47
CA ALA A 30 0.10 8.14 2.56
C ALA A 30 -0.09 9.62 2.23
N LEU A 31 -0.71 9.93 1.10
CA LEU A 31 -1.13 11.31 0.81
C LEU A 31 -2.32 11.69 1.69
N VAL A 32 -3.27 10.78 1.82
CA VAL A 32 -4.50 10.93 2.62
C VAL A 32 -4.74 9.64 3.40
N MET A 33 -5.11 9.78 4.66
CA MET A 33 -5.70 8.74 5.50
C MET A 33 -7.14 9.15 5.80
N ASP A 34 -8.10 8.38 5.33
CA ASP A 34 -9.53 8.70 5.47
C ASP A 34 -10.25 7.67 6.32
N TYR A 35 -11.06 8.16 7.25
CA TYR A 35 -11.89 7.32 8.13
C TYR A 35 -13.31 7.85 8.22
N ALA A 36 -14.28 6.99 8.05
CA ALA A 36 -15.69 7.27 8.29
C ALA A 36 -16.28 6.22 9.25
N GLY A 37 -16.85 6.67 10.37
CA GLY A 37 -17.42 5.79 11.40
C GLY A 37 -17.54 6.45 12.76
N HIS A 38 -17.73 5.66 13.80
CA HIS A 38 -17.77 6.15 15.17
C HIS A 38 -16.38 6.58 15.67
N GLY A 39 -16.37 7.57 16.56
CA GLY A 39 -15.14 8.01 17.21
C GLY A 39 -15.41 8.90 18.39
N SER A 40 -14.34 9.29 19.04
CA SER A 40 -14.28 10.24 20.13
C SER A 40 -12.92 10.94 20.13
N GLU A 41 -12.72 11.87 21.04
CA GLU A 41 -11.46 12.59 21.22
C GLU A 41 -10.24 11.70 21.47
N ILE A 42 -10.45 10.45 21.94
CA ILE A 42 -9.37 9.54 22.35
C ILE A 42 -9.29 8.23 21.55
N GLN A 43 -10.29 7.91 20.72
CA GLN A 43 -10.27 6.66 19.93
C GLN A 43 -11.06 6.76 18.64
N ILE A 44 -10.64 6.00 17.65
CA ILE A 44 -11.31 5.72 16.40
C ILE A 44 -12.00 4.37 16.52
N SER A 45 -13.28 4.32 16.17
CA SER A 45 -14.24 3.21 16.29
C SER A 45 -14.56 2.80 17.73
N HIS A 46 -15.70 2.11 17.93
CA HIS A 46 -16.07 1.53 19.21
C HIS A 46 -15.06 0.49 19.69
N GLU A 47 -14.50 -0.26 18.76
CA GLU A 47 -13.49 -1.30 19.02
C GLU A 47 -12.10 -0.74 19.33
N GLY A 48 -11.95 0.60 19.29
CA GLY A 48 -10.70 1.28 19.60
C GLY A 48 -9.56 0.85 18.68
N VAL A 49 -9.82 0.76 17.36
CA VAL A 49 -8.84 0.30 16.35
C VAL A 49 -7.58 1.16 16.39
N LEU A 50 -7.72 2.48 16.54
CA LEU A 50 -6.63 3.38 16.91
C LEU A 50 -7.03 4.21 18.12
N ARG A 51 -6.05 4.52 18.95
CA ARG A 51 -6.21 5.38 20.14
C ARG A 51 -5.24 6.54 20.09
N ILE A 52 -5.50 7.56 20.88
CA ILE A 52 -4.67 8.77 20.97
C ILE A 52 -3.18 8.46 21.20
N ASN A 53 -2.86 7.41 21.96
CA ASN A 53 -1.48 6.97 22.17
C ASN A 53 -0.80 6.45 20.89
N ASP A 54 -1.55 5.93 19.92
CA ASP A 54 -1.01 5.52 18.63
C ASP A 54 -0.56 6.76 17.86
N PHE A 55 -1.40 7.80 17.81
CA PHE A 55 -1.06 9.08 17.17
C PHE A 55 0.15 9.75 17.81
N ALA A 56 0.27 9.68 19.13
CA ALA A 56 1.44 10.16 19.86
C ALA A 56 2.71 9.36 19.57
N SER A 57 2.59 8.09 19.19
CA SER A 57 3.71 7.18 18.93
C SER A 57 4.17 7.15 17.47
N PHE A 58 3.47 7.75 16.53
CA PHE A 58 3.84 7.77 15.13
C PHE A 58 5.20 8.41 14.89
N THR A 59 5.98 7.81 14.00
CA THR A 59 7.36 8.25 13.65
C THR A 59 7.56 8.38 12.13
N ASN A 60 6.48 8.47 11.39
CA ASN A 60 6.48 8.57 9.93
C ASN A 60 7.06 9.93 9.47
N SER A 61 7.92 9.90 8.47
CA SER A 61 8.47 11.11 7.83
C SER A 61 7.54 11.67 6.75
N ASN A 62 6.76 10.80 6.09
CA ASN A 62 5.74 11.18 5.13
C ASN A 62 4.42 11.43 5.88
N LEU A 63 4.08 12.70 6.08
CA LEU A 63 2.92 13.11 6.87
C LEU A 63 1.66 13.15 6.03
N PRO A 64 0.64 12.29 6.27
CA PRO A 64 -0.61 12.34 5.54
C PRO A 64 -1.50 13.50 5.98
N LEU A 65 -2.42 13.91 5.11
CA LEU A 65 -3.65 14.56 5.53
C LEU A 65 -4.58 13.51 6.14
N TRP A 66 -4.90 13.61 7.42
CA TRP A 66 -5.95 12.81 8.02
C TRP A 66 -7.31 13.46 7.82
N ILE A 67 -8.28 12.67 7.36
CA ILE A 67 -9.69 13.06 7.20
C ILE A 67 -10.53 12.13 8.08
N THR A 68 -11.44 12.67 8.86
CA THR A 68 -12.34 11.86 9.68
C THR A 68 -13.78 12.37 9.57
N ALA A 69 -14.66 11.50 9.11
CA ALA A 69 -16.11 11.69 9.19
C ALA A 69 -16.65 10.95 10.43
N SER A 70 -16.38 11.50 11.61
CA SER A 70 -16.59 10.87 12.91
C SER A 70 -16.92 11.92 13.97
N CYS A 71 -17.63 11.53 15.03
CA CYS A 71 -17.99 12.45 16.12
C CYS A 71 -16.77 12.83 16.99
N ASP A 72 -16.72 14.08 17.44
CA ASP A 72 -15.88 14.55 18.54
C ASP A 72 -14.40 14.14 18.48
N ILE A 73 -13.81 14.06 17.30
CA ILE A 73 -12.41 13.62 17.11
C ILE A 73 -11.42 14.71 17.56
N MET A 74 -11.81 15.98 17.45
CA MET A 74 -10.91 17.09 17.77
C MET A 74 -11.64 18.31 18.37
N PRO A 75 -12.30 18.20 19.52
CA PRO A 75 -12.85 19.35 20.25
C PRO A 75 -11.71 20.19 20.86
N PHE A 76 -10.98 20.93 20.00
CA PHE A 76 -9.75 21.68 20.32
C PHE A 76 -9.96 22.87 21.28
N ASP A 77 -11.19 23.18 21.67
CA ASP A 77 -11.56 24.15 22.69
C ASP A 77 -11.71 23.51 24.09
N GLY A 78 -11.40 22.21 24.21
CA GLY A 78 -11.35 21.48 25.47
C GLY A 78 -10.04 21.68 26.23
N THR A 79 -9.93 21.05 27.39
CA THR A 79 -8.72 21.09 28.24
C THR A 79 -7.78 19.87 28.05
N ALA A 80 -8.28 18.82 27.47
CA ALA A 80 -7.53 17.60 27.19
C ALA A 80 -7.10 17.56 25.72
N ALA A 81 -5.93 16.99 25.43
CA ALA A 81 -5.48 16.80 24.06
C ALA A 81 -6.38 15.77 23.35
N THR A 82 -6.65 16.04 22.09
CA THR A 82 -7.48 15.21 21.22
C THR A 82 -6.63 14.46 20.18
N ILE A 83 -7.24 13.48 19.47
CA ILE A 83 -6.57 12.77 18.38
C ILE A 83 -6.08 13.75 17.31
N GLY A 84 -6.90 14.71 16.88
CA GLY A 84 -6.52 15.68 15.85
C GLY A 84 -5.32 16.53 16.25
N GLU A 85 -5.32 17.07 17.45
CA GLU A 85 -4.19 17.85 18.00
C GLU A 85 -2.94 16.98 18.18
N THR A 86 -3.10 15.77 18.75
CA THR A 86 -1.98 14.84 18.95
C THR A 86 -1.35 14.43 17.62
N ALA A 87 -2.15 14.20 16.58
CA ALA A 87 -1.65 13.85 15.25
C ALA A 87 -0.84 15.01 14.63
N LEU A 88 -1.34 16.25 14.75
CA LEU A 88 -0.69 17.43 14.18
C LEU A 88 0.57 17.86 14.95
N LEU A 89 0.51 17.80 16.30
CA LEU A 89 1.57 18.31 17.16
C LEU A 89 2.65 17.28 17.51
N ASN A 90 2.57 16.06 17.01
CA ASN A 90 3.58 15.02 17.21
C ASN A 90 4.91 15.43 16.57
N PRO A 91 5.99 15.66 17.33
CA PRO A 91 7.27 16.16 16.78
C PRO A 91 8.06 15.10 16.00
N ARG A 92 7.63 13.82 16.01
CA ARG A 92 8.33 12.72 15.37
C ARG A 92 7.61 12.15 14.15
N GLY A 93 6.36 12.56 13.92
CA GLY A 93 5.52 12.03 12.84
C GLY A 93 4.08 12.55 12.94
N GLY A 94 3.10 11.69 12.68
CA GLY A 94 1.68 12.05 12.77
C GLY A 94 1.09 12.48 11.44
N ALA A 95 0.57 13.71 11.37
CA ALA A 95 -0.15 14.26 10.22
C ALA A 95 0.35 15.67 9.84
N VAL A 96 0.29 16.02 8.55
CA VAL A 96 0.56 17.39 8.10
C VAL A 96 -0.62 18.32 8.38
N ALA A 97 -1.82 17.76 8.40
CA ALA A 97 -3.06 18.42 8.75
C ALA A 97 -4.11 17.39 9.14
N PHE A 98 -5.14 17.82 9.84
CA PHE A 98 -6.25 16.99 10.28
C PHE A 98 -7.57 17.69 9.98
N PHE A 99 -8.42 17.08 9.16
CA PHE A 99 -9.79 17.52 8.90
C PHE A 99 -10.76 16.59 9.63
N GLY A 100 -11.56 17.10 10.53
CA GLY A 100 -12.46 16.32 11.35
C GLY A 100 -13.49 17.17 12.07
N THR A 101 -14.15 16.60 13.09
CA THR A 101 -15.23 17.25 13.79
C THR A 101 -14.84 17.67 15.20
N ALA A 102 -15.27 18.87 15.57
CA ALA A 102 -15.12 19.41 16.92
C ALA A 102 -16.33 19.09 17.83
N ARG A 103 -17.38 18.49 17.28
CA ARG A 103 -18.61 18.14 18.00
C ARG A 103 -19.24 16.89 17.42
N THR A 104 -20.25 16.37 18.11
CA THR A 104 -21.09 15.26 17.63
C THR A 104 -21.76 15.62 16.31
N VAL A 105 -21.72 14.69 15.35
CA VAL A 105 -22.28 14.81 14.01
C VAL A 105 -23.18 13.64 13.67
N TYR A 106 -24.05 13.84 12.69
CA TYR A 106 -24.99 12.79 12.24
C TYR A 106 -24.45 12.03 11.03
N ALA A 107 -24.47 10.71 11.11
CA ALA A 107 -23.94 9.82 10.07
C ALA A 107 -24.50 10.10 8.66
N ILE A 108 -25.77 10.47 8.56
CA ILE A 108 -26.45 10.80 7.31
C ILE A 108 -25.80 11.98 6.57
N TYR A 109 -25.21 12.94 7.31
CA TYR A 109 -24.54 14.13 6.75
C TYR A 109 -23.03 13.94 6.62
N ASN A 110 -22.46 12.98 7.35
CA ASN A 110 -21.01 12.72 7.32
C ASN A 110 -20.54 12.20 5.96
N LYS A 111 -21.28 11.25 5.37
CA LYS A 111 -20.93 10.70 4.05
C LYS A 111 -20.84 11.77 2.95
N PRO A 112 -21.88 12.62 2.72
CA PRO A 112 -21.79 13.67 1.71
C PRO A 112 -20.69 14.70 2.01
N MET A 113 -20.49 15.08 3.28
CA MET A 113 -19.40 15.99 3.65
C MET A 113 -18.02 15.41 3.34
N ASN A 114 -17.78 14.16 3.72
CA ASN A 114 -16.53 13.47 3.46
C ASN A 114 -16.24 13.39 1.94
N MET A 115 -17.24 12.97 1.18
CA MET A 115 -17.13 12.88 -0.29
C MET A 115 -16.87 14.25 -0.94
N ALA A 116 -17.53 15.30 -0.46
CA ALA A 116 -17.32 16.65 -0.96
C ALA A 116 -15.90 17.16 -0.62
N TYR A 117 -15.41 16.93 0.60
CA TYR A 117 -14.07 17.33 0.97
C TYR A 117 -13.00 16.59 0.14
N LEU A 118 -13.11 15.27 0.00
CA LEU A 118 -12.22 14.47 -0.85
C LEU A 118 -12.23 14.96 -2.31
N LYS A 119 -13.41 15.22 -2.87
CA LYS A 119 -13.57 15.77 -4.23
C LYS A 119 -12.78 17.06 -4.43
N TYR A 120 -12.85 17.98 -3.47
CA TYR A 120 -12.18 19.27 -3.59
C TYR A 120 -10.69 19.21 -3.25
N VAL A 121 -10.30 18.50 -2.20
CA VAL A 121 -8.89 18.44 -1.77
C VAL A 121 -8.00 17.66 -2.74
N LEU A 122 -8.59 16.70 -3.45
CA LEU A 122 -7.93 15.96 -4.54
C LEU A 122 -8.20 16.58 -5.93
N GLY A 123 -8.94 17.66 -5.98
CA GLY A 123 -9.29 18.37 -7.20
C GLY A 123 -8.41 19.59 -7.49
N THR A 124 -8.78 20.30 -8.54
CA THR A 124 -8.13 21.56 -8.92
C THR A 124 -9.15 22.71 -8.92
N THR A 125 -8.68 23.89 -8.50
CA THR A 125 -9.43 25.14 -8.58
C THR A 125 -8.58 26.12 -9.42
N ASN A 126 -9.17 26.65 -10.50
CA ASN A 126 -8.47 27.54 -11.44
C ASN A 126 -7.16 26.94 -12.01
N GLY A 127 -7.16 25.63 -12.29
CA GLY A 127 -6.02 24.94 -12.88
C GLY A 127 -4.87 24.63 -11.90
N GLN A 128 -5.06 24.92 -10.61
CA GLN A 128 -4.10 24.57 -9.55
C GLN A 128 -4.74 23.64 -8.53
N ALA A 129 -3.94 22.79 -7.89
CA ALA A 129 -4.42 21.97 -6.78
C ALA A 129 -5.11 22.85 -5.73
N THR A 130 -6.30 22.46 -5.29
CA THR A 130 -7.07 23.20 -4.30
C THR A 130 -6.34 23.17 -2.94
N THR A 131 -6.27 24.27 -2.22
CA THR A 131 -5.72 24.26 -0.86
C THR A 131 -6.64 23.49 0.08
N ILE A 132 -6.07 22.88 1.13
CA ILE A 132 -6.87 22.11 2.09
C ILE A 132 -7.93 22.94 2.80
N GLY A 133 -7.66 24.22 3.05
CA GLY A 133 -8.63 25.17 3.62
C GLY A 133 -9.72 25.56 2.65
N GLU A 134 -9.39 25.83 1.37
CA GLU A 134 -10.38 26.12 0.34
C GLU A 134 -11.26 24.90 0.05
N ALA A 135 -10.69 23.70 0.08
CA ALA A 135 -11.45 22.45 -0.03
C ALA A 135 -12.49 22.31 1.08
N SER A 136 -12.13 22.66 2.32
CA SER A 136 -13.06 22.67 3.46
C SER A 136 -14.22 23.66 3.23
N ARG A 137 -13.91 24.88 2.82
CA ARG A 137 -14.92 25.90 2.50
C ARG A 137 -15.85 25.46 1.37
N LEU A 138 -15.28 24.91 0.27
CA LEU A 138 -16.07 24.46 -0.88
C LEU A 138 -16.97 23.26 -0.52
N ALA A 139 -16.49 22.32 0.30
CA ALA A 139 -17.30 21.21 0.78
C ALA A 139 -18.51 21.69 1.59
N GLN A 140 -18.31 22.62 2.53
CA GLN A 140 -19.40 23.20 3.31
C GLN A 140 -20.41 23.97 2.45
N VAL A 141 -19.93 24.71 1.43
CA VAL A 141 -20.79 25.41 0.46
C VAL A 141 -21.59 24.41 -0.36
N GLU A 142 -20.97 23.29 -0.81
CA GLU A 142 -21.66 22.25 -1.56
C GLU A 142 -22.81 21.65 -0.73
N MET A 143 -22.62 21.41 0.56
CA MET A 143 -23.69 20.89 1.42
C MET A 143 -24.93 21.80 1.42
N ILE A 144 -24.70 23.11 1.42
CA ILE A 144 -25.80 24.10 1.39
C ILE A 144 -26.45 24.18 0.01
N THR A 145 -25.63 24.31 -1.04
CA THR A 145 -26.13 24.57 -2.39
C THR A 145 -26.84 23.36 -3.01
N THR A 146 -26.48 22.16 -2.60
CA THR A 146 -27.12 20.92 -3.03
C THR A 146 -28.28 20.47 -2.11
N GLY A 147 -28.47 21.16 -0.96
CA GLY A 147 -29.48 20.78 0.03
C GLY A 147 -29.15 19.50 0.80
N GLN A 148 -27.92 18.98 0.71
CA GLN A 148 -27.51 17.74 1.38
C GLN A 148 -27.36 17.89 2.89
N ASP A 149 -26.98 19.09 3.36
CA ASP A 149 -26.99 19.44 4.79
C ASP A 149 -27.34 20.92 4.97
N LEU A 150 -28.56 21.20 5.35
CA LEU A 150 -29.06 22.56 5.69
C LEU A 150 -28.96 22.85 7.19
N THR A 151 -28.49 21.89 7.99
CA THR A 151 -28.36 22.01 9.44
C THR A 151 -27.02 22.64 9.84
N SER A 152 -26.75 22.75 11.13
CA SER A 152 -25.44 23.14 11.65
C SER A 152 -24.38 22.04 11.60
N ASN A 153 -24.73 20.83 11.23
CA ASN A 153 -23.83 19.67 11.24
C ASN A 153 -22.53 19.92 10.44
N LYS A 154 -22.62 20.50 9.23
CA LYS A 154 -21.46 20.85 8.41
C LYS A 154 -20.51 21.84 9.07
N LEU A 155 -21.00 22.68 10.01
CA LEU A 155 -20.19 23.66 10.74
C LEU A 155 -19.39 23.06 11.91
N GLN A 156 -19.64 21.78 12.22
CA GLN A 156 -18.87 21.05 13.23
C GLN A 156 -17.53 20.54 12.67
N TYR A 157 -17.39 20.54 11.34
CA TYR A 157 -16.13 20.19 10.70
C TYR A 157 -15.14 21.34 10.72
N ALA A 158 -13.93 21.06 11.15
CA ALA A 158 -12.84 22.02 11.21
C ALA A 158 -11.56 21.42 10.63
N LEU A 159 -10.59 22.29 10.33
CA LEU A 159 -9.27 21.94 9.85
C LEU A 159 -8.22 22.38 10.87
N LEU A 160 -7.41 21.46 11.35
CA LEU A 160 -6.19 21.73 12.08
C LEU A 160 -4.99 21.60 11.12
N GLY A 161 -4.18 22.64 10.99
CA GLY A 161 -3.04 22.72 10.07
C GLY A 161 -3.02 24.04 9.30
N ASP A 162 -2.09 24.16 8.35
CA ASP A 162 -1.99 25.34 7.49
C ASP A 162 -3.02 25.28 6.36
N PRO A 163 -4.06 26.13 6.33
CA PRO A 163 -5.09 26.11 5.30
C PRO A 163 -4.60 26.46 3.91
N ALA A 164 -3.42 27.06 3.76
CA ALA A 164 -2.81 27.38 2.48
C ALA A 164 -2.07 26.18 1.84
N LEU A 165 -1.87 25.10 2.59
CA LEU A 165 -1.24 23.88 2.11
C LEU A 165 -2.00 23.32 0.91
N ARG A 166 -1.27 22.82 -0.09
CA ARG A 166 -1.79 22.06 -1.22
C ARG A 166 -1.20 20.65 -1.19
N LEU A 167 -2.04 19.66 -1.40
CA LEU A 167 -1.54 18.30 -1.61
C LEU A 167 -0.80 18.24 -2.94
N HIS A 168 0.39 17.66 -2.93
CA HIS A 168 1.14 17.45 -4.16
C HIS A 168 0.47 16.35 -4.97
N GLN A 169 -0.06 16.73 -6.14
CA GLN A 169 -0.73 15.79 -7.05
C GLN A 169 0.13 15.61 -8.30
N PRO A 170 0.44 14.36 -8.68
CA PRO A 170 1.08 14.08 -9.95
C PRO A 170 0.22 14.59 -11.11
N LYS A 171 0.84 15.09 -12.19
CA LYS A 171 0.11 15.50 -13.38
C LYS A 171 -0.38 14.29 -14.18
N PRO A 172 -1.62 14.28 -14.72
CA PRO A 172 -2.17 13.15 -15.48
C PRO A 172 -1.62 13.14 -16.92
N GLN A 173 -0.31 12.87 -17.05
CA GLN A 173 0.42 12.96 -18.32
C GLN A 173 1.01 11.62 -18.79
N ALA A 174 0.95 10.55 -17.98
CA ALA A 174 1.38 9.22 -18.41
C ALA A 174 0.26 8.54 -19.22
N VAL A 175 0.57 8.12 -20.43
CA VAL A 175 -0.38 7.53 -21.38
C VAL A 175 0.07 6.12 -21.74
N VAL A 176 -0.83 5.15 -21.63
CA VAL A 176 -0.62 3.79 -22.17
C VAL A 176 -1.07 3.79 -23.62
N ASP A 177 -0.16 3.46 -24.52
CA ASP A 177 -0.41 3.46 -25.97
C ASP A 177 -0.87 2.11 -26.49
N SER A 178 -0.20 1.03 -26.04
CA SER A 178 -0.47 -0.30 -26.57
C SER A 178 -0.19 -1.42 -25.55
N ILE A 179 -0.88 -2.54 -25.73
CA ILE A 179 -0.68 -3.80 -25.03
C ILE A 179 -0.42 -4.87 -26.09
N ASN A 180 0.73 -5.55 -26.01
CA ASN A 180 1.19 -6.54 -27.00
C ASN A 180 1.16 -6.00 -28.44
N GLY A 181 1.46 -4.71 -28.64
CA GLY A 181 1.43 -4.05 -29.94
C GLY A 181 0.05 -3.66 -30.44
N ILE A 182 -1.02 -4.01 -29.72
CA ILE A 182 -2.39 -3.60 -30.04
C ILE A 182 -2.67 -2.27 -29.32
N ALA A 183 -3.06 -1.24 -30.05
CA ALA A 183 -3.36 0.07 -29.48
C ALA A 183 -4.54 0.00 -28.51
N VAL A 184 -4.44 0.67 -27.36
CA VAL A 184 -5.55 0.75 -26.40
C VAL A 184 -6.69 1.59 -26.99
N GLY A 185 -7.93 1.10 -26.87
CA GLY A 185 -9.11 1.78 -27.44
C GLY A 185 -9.48 1.35 -28.86
N THR A 186 -8.78 0.37 -29.45
CA THR A 186 -9.22 -0.32 -30.67
C THR A 186 -10.35 -1.31 -30.36
N THR A 187 -11.08 -1.72 -31.40
CA THR A 187 -12.07 -2.80 -31.30
C THR A 187 -11.64 -3.94 -32.19
N PRO A 188 -11.45 -5.18 -31.69
CA PRO A 188 -11.62 -5.59 -30.27
C PRO A 188 -10.53 -5.02 -29.34
N LEU A 189 -10.84 -4.93 -28.05
CA LEU A 189 -9.89 -4.52 -27.02
C LEU A 189 -8.74 -5.55 -26.89
N PRO A 190 -7.51 -5.10 -26.56
CA PRO A 190 -6.42 -6.03 -26.23
C PRO A 190 -6.79 -6.87 -25.01
N VAL A 191 -6.32 -8.15 -24.99
CA VAL A 191 -6.60 -9.09 -23.90
C VAL A 191 -5.29 -9.53 -23.26
N ILE A 192 -5.23 -9.44 -21.92
CA ILE A 192 -4.18 -10.02 -21.08
C ILE A 192 -4.62 -11.43 -20.69
N LYS A 193 -3.80 -12.44 -21.05
CA LYS A 193 -4.12 -13.86 -20.86
C LYS A 193 -3.27 -14.50 -19.78
N ALA A 194 -3.89 -15.36 -18.96
CA ALA A 194 -3.21 -16.18 -17.96
C ALA A 194 -2.05 -16.99 -18.55
N GLY A 195 -0.92 -17.07 -17.86
CA GLY A 195 0.26 -17.81 -18.28
C GLY A 195 1.00 -17.21 -19.48
N GLY A 196 0.60 -16.05 -19.97
CA GLY A 196 1.23 -15.36 -21.09
C GLY A 196 2.19 -14.25 -20.65
N THR A 197 3.06 -13.81 -21.55
CA THR A 197 3.87 -12.61 -21.36
C THR A 197 3.16 -11.42 -22.00
N VAL A 198 3.18 -10.29 -21.28
CA VAL A 198 2.56 -9.04 -21.70
C VAL A 198 3.62 -7.97 -21.84
N ARG A 199 3.55 -7.21 -22.92
CA ARG A 199 4.31 -5.98 -23.11
C ARG A 199 3.37 -4.79 -23.18
N ILE A 200 3.56 -3.81 -22.29
CA ILE A 200 2.84 -2.55 -22.28
C ILE A 200 3.81 -1.45 -22.68
N ALA A 201 3.43 -0.63 -23.66
CA ALA A 201 4.20 0.53 -24.08
C ALA A 201 3.36 1.79 -23.94
N GLY A 202 4.05 2.89 -23.63
CA GLY A 202 3.40 4.18 -23.42
C GLY A 202 4.38 5.35 -23.47
N HIS A 203 3.82 6.54 -23.26
CA HIS A 203 4.60 7.77 -23.25
C HIS A 203 4.13 8.76 -22.17
N ILE A 204 5.01 9.70 -21.86
CA ILE A 204 4.71 10.86 -21.02
C ILE A 204 4.38 12.05 -21.94
N ASN A 205 3.16 12.53 -21.82
CA ASN A 205 2.72 13.73 -22.55
C ASN A 205 3.17 14.98 -21.80
N SER A 206 4.42 15.40 -22.05
CA SER A 206 5.06 16.53 -21.37
C SER A 206 5.67 17.49 -22.38
N ASP A 207 5.57 18.79 -22.10
CA ASP A 207 6.21 19.86 -22.87
C ASP A 207 7.74 19.91 -22.70
N ARG A 208 8.29 19.13 -21.76
CA ARG A 208 9.71 19.02 -21.47
C ARG A 208 10.20 17.60 -21.76
N PRO A 209 11.47 17.43 -22.12
CA PRO A 209 12.08 16.10 -22.14
C PRO A 209 11.89 15.41 -20.79
N PHE A 210 11.48 14.16 -20.81
CA PHE A 210 11.28 13.37 -19.59
C PHE A 210 12.13 12.10 -19.66
N ASN A 211 13.16 12.06 -18.83
CA ASN A 211 13.92 10.85 -18.50
C ASN A 211 13.77 10.60 -17.02
N GLY A 212 13.68 9.35 -16.62
CA GLY A 212 13.47 9.02 -15.22
C GLY A 212 13.00 7.58 -15.00
N VAL A 213 12.22 7.37 -13.98
CA VAL A 213 11.70 6.07 -13.58
C VAL A 213 10.18 6.09 -13.60
N ALA A 214 9.58 5.08 -14.22
CA ALA A 214 8.16 4.78 -14.09
C ALA A 214 7.94 3.55 -13.23
N THR A 215 6.91 3.57 -12.42
CA THR A 215 6.35 2.41 -11.71
C THR A 215 4.97 2.12 -12.27
N MET A 216 4.74 0.88 -12.66
CA MET A 216 3.47 0.42 -13.21
C MET A 216 2.84 -0.61 -12.28
N THR A 217 1.55 -0.45 -11.99
CA THR A 217 0.73 -1.45 -11.32
C THR A 217 -0.37 -1.89 -12.27
N VAL A 218 -0.48 -3.19 -12.50
CA VAL A 218 -1.54 -3.81 -13.29
C VAL A 218 -2.44 -4.61 -12.37
N ARG A 219 -3.71 -4.26 -12.34
CA ARG A 219 -4.74 -4.92 -11.54
C ARG A 219 -5.68 -5.73 -12.44
N ASP A 220 -6.16 -6.82 -11.90
CA ASP A 220 -7.15 -7.68 -12.54
C ASP A 220 -8.50 -6.97 -12.72
N SER A 221 -9.44 -7.65 -13.35
CA SER A 221 -10.81 -7.18 -13.52
C SER A 221 -11.52 -7.02 -12.17
N ARG A 222 -12.59 -6.22 -12.17
CA ARG A 222 -13.43 -6.02 -10.98
C ARG A 222 -14.12 -7.31 -10.59
N GLU A 223 -14.14 -7.59 -9.30
CA GLU A 223 -14.90 -8.70 -8.72
C GLU A 223 -15.77 -8.22 -7.56
N LEU A 224 -16.81 -9.01 -7.26
CA LEU A 224 -17.68 -8.76 -6.12
C LEU A 224 -16.99 -9.28 -4.85
N VAL A 225 -16.55 -8.37 -4.01
CA VAL A 225 -16.02 -8.68 -2.69
C VAL A 225 -17.17 -8.77 -1.70
N THR A 226 -17.27 -9.91 -1.02
CA THR A 226 -18.24 -10.11 0.07
C THR A 226 -17.50 -10.08 1.40
N CYS A 227 -17.83 -9.11 2.24
CA CYS A 227 -17.25 -8.97 3.57
C CYS A 227 -17.72 -10.08 4.50
N ARG A 228 -17.07 -10.23 5.65
CA ARG A 228 -17.55 -11.12 6.72
C ARG A 228 -18.75 -10.49 7.39
N LEU A 229 -19.72 -11.30 7.78
CA LEU A 229 -20.80 -10.87 8.66
C LEU A 229 -20.33 -11.06 10.12
N ASN A 230 -19.50 -10.13 10.60
CA ASN A 230 -18.93 -10.20 11.94
C ASN A 230 -19.96 -9.91 13.04
N ASP A 231 -20.99 -9.12 12.73
CA ASP A 231 -22.06 -8.80 13.66
C ASP A 231 -23.41 -8.86 12.97
N ASN A 232 -24.15 -9.96 13.22
CA ASN A 232 -25.47 -10.17 12.68
C ASN A 232 -26.57 -9.38 13.43
N THR A 233 -26.22 -8.66 14.50
CA THR A 233 -27.16 -7.76 15.18
C THR A 233 -27.19 -6.38 14.52
N GLU A 234 -26.13 -5.99 13.81
CA GLU A 234 -26.04 -4.72 13.10
C GLU A 234 -26.46 -4.81 11.63
N ALA A 235 -26.36 -5.99 11.02
CA ALA A 235 -26.75 -6.23 9.64
C ALA A 235 -27.28 -7.65 9.42
N GLU A 236 -28.31 -7.81 8.61
CA GLU A 236 -28.86 -9.13 8.24
C GLU A 236 -28.01 -9.84 7.18
N ASN A 237 -27.30 -9.08 6.34
CA ASN A 237 -26.51 -9.59 5.22
C ASN A 237 -25.12 -8.99 5.22
N ALA A 238 -24.14 -9.78 4.76
CA ALA A 238 -22.78 -9.32 4.57
C ALA A 238 -22.72 -8.16 3.57
N PHE A 239 -21.95 -7.14 3.89
CA PHE A 239 -21.70 -6.02 2.97
C PHE A 239 -20.97 -6.50 1.73
N GLN A 240 -21.39 -6.03 0.57
CA GLN A 240 -20.79 -6.37 -0.72
C GLN A 240 -20.41 -5.10 -1.48
N TYR A 241 -19.27 -5.15 -2.15
CA TYR A 241 -18.80 -4.07 -3.03
C TYR A 241 -17.94 -4.62 -4.16
N TYR A 242 -17.81 -3.83 -5.23
CA TYR A 242 -16.92 -4.18 -6.33
C TYR A 242 -15.55 -3.55 -6.13
N ASP A 243 -14.50 -4.36 -6.24
CA ASP A 243 -13.10 -3.91 -6.15
C ASP A 243 -12.22 -4.68 -7.15
N ARG A 244 -10.94 -4.29 -7.23
CA ARG A 244 -9.86 -5.01 -7.91
C ARG A 244 -8.78 -5.41 -6.90
N PRO A 245 -9.05 -6.42 -6.07
CA PRO A 245 -8.13 -6.81 -5.00
C PRO A 245 -6.84 -7.44 -5.54
N THR A 246 -6.92 -8.12 -6.70
CA THR A 246 -5.79 -8.84 -7.29
C THR A 246 -4.87 -7.92 -8.07
N THR A 247 -3.61 -7.86 -7.67
CA THR A 247 -2.54 -7.22 -8.42
C THR A 247 -1.81 -8.27 -9.26
N ILE A 248 -1.86 -8.10 -10.59
CA ILE A 248 -1.17 -9.00 -11.55
C ILE A 248 0.33 -8.70 -11.57
N PHE A 249 0.70 -7.41 -11.55
CA PHE A 249 2.08 -6.97 -11.65
C PHE A 249 2.27 -5.61 -10.99
N THR A 250 3.38 -5.42 -10.29
CA THR A 250 3.88 -4.10 -9.88
C THR A 250 5.40 -4.08 -10.05
N GLY A 251 5.92 -3.19 -10.90
CA GLY A 251 7.35 -3.09 -11.16
C GLY A 251 7.75 -1.70 -11.65
N SER A 252 9.06 -1.45 -11.65
CA SER A 252 9.65 -0.17 -12.08
C SER A 252 10.60 -0.37 -13.24
N ASP A 253 10.59 0.57 -14.20
CA ASP A 253 11.52 0.59 -15.34
C ASP A 253 11.82 2.04 -15.74
N SER A 254 12.81 2.21 -16.61
CA SER A 254 13.24 3.51 -17.10
C SER A 254 12.24 4.17 -18.05
N VAL A 255 12.13 5.48 -17.95
CA VAL A 255 11.55 6.34 -18.98
C VAL A 255 12.69 7.02 -19.74
N LYS A 256 12.73 6.85 -21.05
CA LYS A 256 13.74 7.46 -21.93
C LYS A 256 13.08 8.30 -23.02
N ALA A 257 13.45 9.55 -23.11
CA ALA A 257 12.87 10.51 -24.04
C ALA A 257 11.31 10.48 -24.00
N GLY A 258 10.75 10.44 -22.79
CA GLY A 258 9.31 10.39 -22.56
C GLY A 258 8.64 9.05 -22.89
N LYS A 259 9.37 7.99 -23.24
CA LYS A 259 8.79 6.66 -23.55
C LYS A 259 9.13 5.64 -22.48
N PHE A 260 8.15 4.78 -22.18
CA PHE A 260 8.33 3.64 -21.29
C PHE A 260 7.80 2.35 -21.90
N SER A 261 8.35 1.22 -21.47
CA SER A 261 7.85 -0.10 -21.86
C SER A 261 8.09 -1.07 -20.73
N PHE A 262 7.05 -1.79 -20.32
CA PHE A 262 7.10 -2.84 -19.32
C PHE A 262 6.83 -4.18 -19.97
N SER A 263 7.56 -5.20 -19.54
CA SER A 263 7.26 -6.60 -19.86
C SER A 263 7.10 -7.37 -18.58
N PHE A 264 6.07 -8.20 -18.50
CA PHE A 264 5.83 -9.07 -17.34
C PHE A 264 5.06 -10.32 -17.76
N ALA A 265 5.14 -11.33 -16.92
CA ALA A 265 4.38 -12.55 -17.08
C ALA A 265 3.11 -12.51 -16.22
N VAL A 266 2.03 -13.06 -16.72
CA VAL A 266 0.71 -13.07 -16.10
C VAL A 266 0.51 -14.37 -15.34
N PRO A 267 0.26 -14.35 -14.03
CA PRO A 267 -0.05 -15.55 -13.26
C PRO A 267 -1.23 -16.32 -13.83
N ARG A 268 -1.26 -17.63 -13.58
CA ARG A 268 -2.43 -18.45 -13.90
C ARG A 268 -3.65 -18.10 -13.05
N ASP A 269 -3.44 -17.54 -11.89
CA ASP A 269 -4.46 -17.22 -10.88
C ASP A 269 -5.09 -15.83 -11.14
N ILE A 270 -5.62 -15.62 -12.35
CA ILE A 270 -6.36 -14.39 -12.69
C ILE A 270 -7.86 -14.63 -12.68
N ASN A 271 -8.63 -13.55 -12.72
CA ASN A 271 -10.07 -13.62 -12.92
C ASN A 271 -10.39 -13.85 -14.41
N TYR A 272 -10.99 -14.99 -14.72
CA TYR A 272 -11.33 -15.39 -16.10
C TYR A 272 -12.65 -14.78 -16.61
N SER A 273 -13.18 -13.72 -15.97
CA SER A 273 -14.45 -13.09 -16.34
C SER A 273 -14.44 -12.32 -17.66
N ASN A 274 -13.27 -12.12 -18.28
CA ASN A 274 -13.06 -11.23 -19.41
C ASN A 274 -13.54 -9.78 -19.12
N GLY A 275 -13.35 -9.36 -17.89
CA GLY A 275 -13.65 -8.00 -17.46
C GLY A 275 -12.48 -7.03 -17.70
N ASN A 276 -12.76 -5.73 -17.57
CA ASN A 276 -11.73 -4.70 -17.71
C ASN A 276 -10.77 -4.70 -16.52
N GLY A 277 -9.48 -4.86 -16.79
CA GLY A 277 -8.42 -4.62 -15.81
C GLY A 277 -8.15 -3.13 -15.60
N LEU A 278 -7.13 -2.82 -14.82
CA LEU A 278 -6.68 -1.44 -14.58
C LEU A 278 -5.15 -1.38 -14.56
N ILE A 279 -4.58 -0.53 -15.40
CA ILE A 279 -3.17 -0.15 -15.35
C ILE A 279 -3.08 1.22 -14.71
N ASN A 280 -2.20 1.37 -13.71
CA ASN A 280 -1.78 2.66 -13.18
C ASN A 280 -0.29 2.83 -13.46
N VAL A 281 0.08 4.01 -13.92
CA VAL A 281 1.48 4.41 -14.16
C VAL A 281 1.76 5.64 -13.31
N TYR A 282 2.87 5.61 -12.60
CA TYR A 282 3.42 6.73 -11.86
C TYR A 282 4.86 6.91 -12.30
N ALA A 283 5.27 8.12 -12.66
CA ALA A 283 6.64 8.36 -13.09
C ALA A 283 7.22 9.65 -12.49
N VAL A 284 8.52 9.58 -12.21
CA VAL A 284 9.31 10.69 -11.67
C VAL A 284 10.51 10.88 -12.58
N ASN A 285 10.80 12.13 -12.95
CA ASN A 285 11.98 12.45 -13.74
C ASN A 285 13.26 12.39 -12.90
N ASP A 286 14.42 12.36 -13.55
CA ASP A 286 15.73 12.23 -12.89
C ASP A 286 16.03 13.39 -11.94
N ASP A 287 15.49 14.59 -12.18
CA ASP A 287 15.67 15.76 -11.32
C ASP A 287 14.70 15.79 -10.13
N HIS A 288 13.75 14.86 -10.06
CA HIS A 288 12.72 14.76 -9.02
C HIS A 288 11.81 15.99 -8.88
N ASP A 289 11.71 16.83 -9.93
CA ASP A 289 10.89 18.04 -9.95
C ASP A 289 9.62 17.90 -10.79
N HIS A 290 9.48 16.79 -11.53
CA HIS A 290 8.32 16.53 -12.39
C HIS A 290 7.80 15.11 -12.13
N ILE A 291 6.62 15.07 -11.54
CA ILE A 291 5.92 13.83 -11.18
C ILE A 291 4.65 13.74 -12.01
N VAL A 292 4.44 12.58 -12.63
CA VAL A 292 3.28 12.34 -13.50
C VAL A 292 2.61 11.02 -13.16
N HIS A 293 1.33 10.90 -13.47
CA HIS A 293 0.59 9.65 -13.38
C HIS A 293 -0.29 9.43 -14.61
N GLY A 294 -0.81 8.22 -14.74
CA GLY A 294 -1.82 7.87 -15.72
C GLY A 294 -2.52 6.57 -15.39
N SER A 295 -3.68 6.37 -15.97
CA SER A 295 -4.43 5.12 -15.82
C SER A 295 -5.04 4.69 -17.15
N CYS A 296 -5.20 3.38 -17.33
CA CYS A 296 -5.86 2.79 -18.49
C CYS A 296 -6.65 1.54 -18.05
N ASP A 297 -7.94 1.51 -18.42
CA ASP A 297 -8.84 0.36 -18.21
C ASP A 297 -9.40 -0.18 -19.54
N ARG A 298 -8.84 0.25 -20.67
CA ARG A 298 -9.26 -0.13 -22.03
C ARG A 298 -8.59 -1.39 -22.51
N PHE A 299 -8.68 -2.46 -21.73
CA PHE A 299 -8.24 -3.81 -22.05
C PHE A 299 -9.01 -4.83 -21.19
N LEU A 300 -8.99 -6.08 -21.61
CA LEU A 300 -9.64 -7.18 -20.92
C LEU A 300 -8.59 -8.09 -20.25
N VAL A 301 -8.97 -8.70 -19.15
CA VAL A 301 -8.21 -9.75 -18.46
C VAL A 301 -9.02 -11.04 -18.54
N GLY A 302 -8.43 -12.11 -19.10
CA GLY A 302 -9.12 -13.39 -19.22
C GLY A 302 -8.54 -14.28 -20.32
N GLY A 303 -9.04 -15.51 -20.37
CA GLY A 303 -8.51 -16.54 -21.25
C GLY A 303 -7.11 -17.01 -20.85
N SER A 304 -6.58 -18.03 -21.55
CA SER A 304 -5.26 -18.61 -21.31
C SER A 304 -4.39 -18.46 -22.55
N ALA A 305 -3.10 -18.23 -22.35
CA ALA A 305 -2.09 -18.37 -23.41
C ALA A 305 -1.82 -19.85 -23.69
N GLU A 306 -1.14 -20.14 -24.80
CA GLU A 306 -0.57 -21.48 -25.04
C GLU A 306 0.48 -21.72 -23.96
N LEU A 307 0.32 -22.82 -23.22
CA LEU A 307 1.13 -23.11 -22.05
C LEU A 307 2.48 -23.70 -22.46
N THR A 308 3.56 -23.12 -21.98
CA THR A 308 4.85 -23.79 -21.91
C THR A 308 4.79 -24.86 -20.83
N ASN A 309 5.35 -26.01 -21.13
CA ASN A 309 5.42 -27.12 -20.17
C ASN A 309 6.65 -26.89 -19.29
N ASP A 310 6.44 -26.25 -18.14
CA ASP A 310 7.45 -26.13 -17.09
C ASP A 310 6.94 -26.73 -15.79
N SER A 311 7.86 -27.37 -15.03
CA SER A 311 7.60 -28.00 -13.75
C SER A 311 8.59 -27.58 -12.66
N ILE A 312 9.42 -26.56 -12.93
CA ILE A 312 10.48 -26.11 -12.04
C ILE A 312 10.01 -24.82 -11.37
N GLY A 313 9.87 -24.84 -10.05
CA GLY A 313 9.55 -23.62 -9.28
C GLY A 313 10.74 -22.70 -9.10
N PRO A 314 10.52 -21.50 -8.52
CA PRO A 314 11.53 -20.47 -8.39
C PRO A 314 12.78 -20.93 -7.63
N SER A 315 13.95 -20.48 -8.07
CA SER A 315 15.18 -20.56 -7.28
C SER A 315 15.09 -19.59 -6.10
N ILE A 316 15.34 -20.08 -4.88
CA ILE A 316 15.25 -19.31 -3.64
C ILE A 316 16.63 -19.23 -2.99
N TYR A 317 17.14 -18.03 -2.78
CA TYR A 317 18.26 -17.76 -1.91
C TYR A 317 17.79 -16.91 -0.73
N CYS A 318 17.86 -17.45 0.49
CA CYS A 318 17.42 -16.70 1.67
C CYS A 318 18.47 -16.72 2.79
N TYR A 319 18.39 -15.69 3.65
CA TYR A 319 19.28 -15.51 4.78
C TYR A 319 18.62 -14.69 5.89
N LEU A 320 19.23 -14.69 7.07
CA LEU A 320 18.88 -13.85 8.20
C LEU A 320 19.96 -12.79 8.45
N ASN A 321 19.56 -11.56 8.69
CA ASN A 321 20.37 -10.38 9.01
C ASN A 321 21.45 -10.01 7.96
N SER A 322 22.19 -10.98 7.43
CA SER A 322 23.32 -10.74 6.53
C SER A 322 23.39 -11.80 5.42
N PRO A 323 23.78 -11.43 4.18
CA PRO A 323 24.05 -12.41 3.12
C PRO A 323 25.14 -13.44 3.47
N SER A 324 25.97 -13.15 4.46
CA SER A 324 26.98 -14.09 4.99
C SER A 324 26.45 -15.05 6.06
N PHE A 325 25.13 -15.04 6.31
CA PHE A 325 24.50 -15.97 7.26
C PHE A 325 24.69 -17.42 6.81
N GLU A 326 25.19 -18.24 7.70
CA GLU A 326 25.32 -19.68 7.49
C GLU A 326 24.18 -20.43 8.17
N ASN A 327 23.70 -21.50 7.53
CA ASN A 327 22.63 -22.31 8.10
C ASN A 327 23.06 -22.89 9.48
N GLY A 328 22.23 -22.72 10.50
CA GLY A 328 22.55 -23.04 11.90
C GLY A 328 23.21 -21.87 12.66
N GLY A 329 23.43 -20.75 12.02
CA GLY A 329 24.06 -19.55 12.61
C GLY A 329 23.23 -18.91 13.73
N ARG A 330 23.88 -18.03 14.51
CA ARG A 330 23.26 -17.31 15.62
C ARG A 330 22.70 -15.97 15.17
N VAL A 331 21.54 -15.62 15.70
CA VAL A 331 20.84 -14.37 15.43
C VAL A 331 20.28 -13.73 16.70
N ASN A 332 19.95 -12.45 16.63
CA ASN A 332 19.20 -11.75 17.67
C ASN A 332 17.74 -12.24 17.76
N SER A 333 17.02 -11.82 18.80
CA SER A 333 15.63 -12.23 19.05
C SER A 333 14.60 -11.72 18.03
N THR A 334 14.97 -10.75 17.18
CA THR A 334 14.14 -10.17 16.12
C THR A 334 14.91 -10.17 14.79
N PRO A 335 15.21 -11.34 14.20
CA PRO A 335 16.03 -11.41 13.01
C PRO A 335 15.32 -10.84 11.79
N TYR A 336 16.10 -10.24 10.87
CA TYR A 336 15.63 -9.73 9.61
C TYR A 336 15.79 -10.79 8.53
N PHE A 337 14.66 -11.24 7.99
CA PHE A 337 14.62 -12.21 6.89
C PHE A 337 14.67 -11.52 5.54
N VAL A 338 15.48 -12.07 4.64
CA VAL A 338 15.54 -11.69 3.23
C VAL A 338 15.50 -12.93 2.36
N ALA A 339 14.70 -12.92 1.30
CA ALA A 339 14.73 -13.93 0.25
C ALA A 339 14.85 -13.26 -1.12
N ARG A 340 15.78 -13.76 -1.93
CA ARG A 340 15.92 -13.43 -3.35
C ARG A 340 15.37 -14.56 -4.18
N LEU A 341 14.51 -14.21 -5.12
CA LEU A 341 13.82 -15.16 -6.00
C LEU A 341 14.26 -14.94 -7.44
N THR A 342 14.41 -16.03 -8.18
CA THR A 342 14.67 -15.98 -9.63
C THR A 342 13.93 -17.12 -10.30
N ASP A 343 13.20 -16.81 -11.36
CA ASP A 343 12.50 -17.77 -12.20
C ASP A 343 12.45 -17.29 -13.65
N LYS A 344 12.73 -18.15 -14.62
CA LYS A 344 12.78 -17.79 -16.06
C LYS A 344 11.41 -17.38 -16.62
N ASP A 345 10.33 -17.96 -16.09
CA ASP A 345 8.96 -17.71 -16.55
C ASP A 345 8.31 -16.55 -15.77
N GLY A 346 8.84 -16.21 -14.59
CA GLY A 346 8.40 -15.12 -13.74
C GLY A 346 7.92 -15.57 -12.35
N ILE A 347 7.98 -14.65 -11.39
CA ILE A 347 7.59 -14.90 -10.00
C ILE A 347 6.10 -14.57 -9.82
N ASN A 348 5.34 -15.46 -9.18
CA ASN A 348 3.95 -15.19 -8.82
C ASN A 348 3.87 -14.49 -7.46
N VAL A 349 3.44 -13.24 -7.46
CA VAL A 349 3.23 -12.43 -6.26
C VAL A 349 1.78 -11.92 -6.13
N SER A 350 0.88 -12.40 -6.99
CA SER A 350 -0.52 -11.92 -7.03
C SER A 350 -1.30 -12.22 -5.76
N GLY A 351 -0.99 -13.31 -5.06
CA GLY A 351 -1.71 -13.75 -3.86
C GLY A 351 -3.18 -14.12 -4.10
N SER A 352 -3.60 -14.23 -5.36
CA SER A 352 -5.00 -14.50 -5.75
C SER A 352 -5.37 -15.97 -5.68
N GLY A 353 -4.40 -16.88 -5.84
CA GLY A 353 -4.60 -18.31 -5.72
C GLY A 353 -4.58 -18.79 -4.28
N ILE A 354 -5.52 -19.65 -3.89
CA ILE A 354 -5.51 -20.27 -2.55
C ILE A 354 -4.22 -21.06 -2.38
N GLY A 355 -3.39 -20.64 -1.40
CA GLY A 355 -2.12 -21.30 -1.09
C GLY A 355 -0.95 -20.93 -2.00
N HIS A 356 -1.10 -19.97 -2.93
CA HIS A 356 -0.04 -19.49 -3.82
C HIS A 356 0.66 -18.22 -3.32
N ASN A 357 0.76 -18.07 -2.01
CA ASN A 357 1.45 -16.95 -1.39
C ASN A 357 2.96 -17.19 -1.27
N LEU A 358 3.71 -16.08 -1.18
CA LEU A 358 5.05 -16.09 -0.62
C LEU A 358 4.91 -16.27 0.90
N GLU A 359 5.20 -17.45 1.39
CA GLU A 359 4.89 -17.82 2.78
C GLU A 359 6.15 -18.09 3.60
N LEU A 360 6.26 -17.41 4.75
CA LEU A 360 7.28 -17.64 5.76
C LEU A 360 6.63 -18.25 6.99
N ILE A 361 7.08 -19.44 7.40
CA ILE A 361 6.58 -20.14 8.58
C ILE A 361 7.74 -20.35 9.56
N ILE A 362 7.53 -20.05 10.83
CA ILE A 362 8.53 -20.26 11.90
C ILE A 362 8.12 -21.47 12.74
N ASP A 363 9.06 -22.41 12.93
CA ASP A 363 8.93 -23.63 13.76
C ASP A 363 7.77 -24.56 13.35
N GLY A 364 7.27 -24.44 12.11
CA GLY A 364 6.08 -25.17 11.67
C GLY A 364 4.78 -24.72 12.35
N ASP A 365 4.81 -23.62 13.10
CA ASP A 365 3.66 -23.08 13.79
C ASP A 365 2.79 -22.24 12.84
N MET A 366 1.60 -22.74 12.55
CA MET A 366 0.65 -22.05 11.65
C MET A 366 0.24 -20.66 12.17
N ASN A 367 0.33 -20.40 13.47
CA ASN A 367 0.09 -19.06 14.04
C ASN A 367 1.26 -18.09 13.77
N LYS A 368 2.41 -18.61 13.34
CA LYS A 368 3.60 -17.85 12.93
C LYS A 368 3.82 -17.94 11.43
N THR A 369 2.74 -17.92 10.66
CA THR A 369 2.76 -17.85 9.21
C THR A 369 2.60 -16.40 8.75
N TYR A 370 3.52 -15.96 7.90
CA TYR A 370 3.57 -14.60 7.39
C TYR A 370 3.50 -14.61 5.86
N VAL A 371 2.53 -13.91 5.30
CA VAL A 371 2.39 -13.71 3.86
C VAL A 371 3.22 -12.50 3.46
N LEU A 372 4.15 -12.69 2.53
CA LEU A 372 5.14 -11.69 2.14
C LEU A 372 4.95 -11.12 0.72
N ASN A 373 3.80 -11.35 0.10
CA ASN A 373 3.50 -10.85 -1.24
C ASN A 373 3.65 -9.31 -1.33
N ASP A 374 3.10 -8.59 -0.36
CA ASP A 374 3.18 -7.12 -0.29
C ASP A 374 4.59 -6.59 0.03
N ASN A 375 5.48 -7.45 0.51
CA ASN A 375 6.87 -7.10 0.80
C ASN A 375 7.81 -7.40 -0.38
N PHE A 376 7.31 -8.07 -1.41
CA PHE A 376 8.11 -8.42 -2.57
C PHE A 376 8.26 -7.23 -3.52
N GLN A 377 9.47 -7.11 -4.06
CA GLN A 377 9.80 -6.12 -5.08
C GLN A 377 10.58 -6.80 -6.19
N TYR A 378 10.09 -6.66 -7.43
CA TYR A 378 10.87 -7.07 -8.59
C TYR A 378 12.14 -6.22 -8.73
N ASP A 379 13.19 -6.82 -9.24
CA ASP A 379 14.37 -6.07 -9.67
C ASP A 379 14.00 -5.10 -10.79
N PHE A 380 14.73 -3.99 -10.86
CA PHE A 380 14.47 -2.94 -11.84
C PHE A 380 14.49 -3.47 -13.28
N GLY A 381 13.42 -3.22 -14.02
CA GLY A 381 13.25 -3.71 -15.40
C GLY A 381 13.07 -5.23 -15.55
N SER A 382 12.77 -5.94 -14.45
CA SER A 382 12.63 -7.40 -14.43
C SER A 382 11.24 -7.83 -13.95
N TYR A 383 10.85 -9.04 -14.34
CA TYR A 383 9.72 -9.80 -13.78
C TYR A 383 10.14 -11.24 -13.41
N THR A 384 11.40 -11.58 -13.73
CA THR A 384 11.98 -12.90 -13.51
C THR A 384 12.83 -12.98 -12.24
N SER A 385 13.07 -11.84 -11.61
CA SER A 385 13.84 -11.76 -10.37
C SER A 385 13.33 -10.66 -9.46
N GLY A 386 13.57 -10.82 -8.16
CA GLY A 386 13.20 -9.86 -7.14
C GLY A 386 13.50 -10.35 -5.74
N SER A 387 13.14 -9.55 -4.74
CA SER A 387 13.42 -9.85 -3.35
C SER A 387 12.23 -9.53 -2.45
N THR A 388 12.08 -10.32 -1.39
CA THR A 388 11.17 -10.01 -0.28
C THR A 388 11.94 -9.97 1.02
N TYR A 389 11.41 -9.23 1.99
CA TYR A 389 12.03 -9.07 3.30
C TYR A 389 10.97 -9.02 4.40
N TYR A 390 11.36 -9.41 5.62
CA TYR A 390 10.47 -9.38 6.76
C TYR A 390 11.22 -9.25 8.08
N ASN A 391 10.76 -8.35 8.95
CA ASN A 391 11.20 -8.29 10.33
C ASN A 391 10.45 -9.36 11.13
N ILE A 392 11.10 -10.48 11.43
CA ILE A 392 10.49 -11.53 12.23
C ILE A 392 10.22 -11.01 13.64
N PRO A 393 8.98 -11.15 14.17
CA PRO A 393 8.67 -10.78 15.55
C PRO A 393 9.56 -11.49 16.55
N GLN A 394 9.60 -10.96 17.79
CA GLN A 394 10.44 -11.49 18.86
C GLN A 394 10.24 -12.99 19.07
N LEU A 395 11.33 -13.73 18.95
CA LEU A 395 11.43 -15.16 19.21
C LEU A 395 12.06 -15.43 20.59
N ALA A 396 11.71 -16.58 21.16
CA ALA A 396 12.35 -17.08 22.36
C ALA A 396 13.82 -17.47 22.08
N PRO A 397 14.72 -17.41 23.06
CA PRO A 397 16.07 -17.97 22.90
C PRO A 397 16.05 -19.49 22.67
N GLY A 398 16.92 -19.96 21.77
CA GLY A 398 17.04 -21.38 21.43
C GLY A 398 17.06 -21.63 19.94
N LYS A 399 16.95 -22.89 19.57
CA LYS A 399 16.96 -23.34 18.17
C LYS A 399 15.60 -23.15 17.53
N HIS A 400 15.63 -22.62 16.32
CA HIS A 400 14.45 -22.37 15.48
C HIS A 400 14.72 -22.88 14.07
N ARG A 401 13.63 -23.10 13.33
CA ARG A 401 13.64 -23.39 11.90
C ARG A 401 12.63 -22.50 11.20
N LEU A 402 13.04 -21.84 10.14
CA LEU A 402 12.10 -21.20 9.21
C LEU A 402 11.92 -22.06 7.97
N GLN A 403 10.73 -21.98 7.39
CA GLN A 403 10.38 -22.49 6.08
C GLN A 403 9.92 -21.31 5.24
N PHE A 404 10.44 -21.19 4.02
CA PHE A 404 9.98 -20.21 3.07
C PHE A 404 9.57 -20.89 1.76
N LYS A 405 8.36 -20.55 1.25
CA LYS A 405 7.78 -21.09 0.04
C LYS A 405 7.47 -19.97 -0.95
N ALA A 406 7.79 -20.18 -2.22
CA ALA A 406 7.52 -19.26 -3.31
C ALA A 406 6.96 -20.00 -4.53
N TRP A 407 6.30 -19.28 -5.42
CA TRP A 407 5.62 -19.79 -6.61
C TRP A 407 6.06 -19.02 -7.86
N ASP A 408 6.12 -19.72 -8.99
CA ASP A 408 6.20 -19.09 -10.31
C ASP A 408 4.80 -18.78 -10.86
N ILE A 409 4.75 -18.12 -12.02
CA ILE A 409 3.49 -17.78 -12.69
C ILE A 409 2.75 -19.00 -13.27
N LEU A 410 3.41 -20.15 -13.39
CA LEU A 410 2.86 -21.40 -13.89
C LEU A 410 2.36 -22.32 -12.76
N ASN A 411 2.38 -21.83 -11.50
CA ASN A 411 1.97 -22.54 -10.29
C ASN A 411 2.90 -23.69 -9.89
N ASN A 412 4.19 -23.65 -10.29
CA ASN A 412 5.20 -24.50 -9.67
C ASN A 412 5.75 -23.83 -8.43
N SER A 413 6.07 -24.61 -7.41
CA SER A 413 6.58 -24.06 -6.14
C SER A 413 7.93 -24.62 -5.77
N SER A 414 8.69 -23.80 -5.06
CA SER A 414 9.89 -24.20 -4.35
C SER A 414 9.77 -23.86 -2.87
N THR A 415 10.38 -24.70 -2.04
CA THR A 415 10.42 -24.50 -0.59
C THR A 415 11.85 -24.65 -0.11
N THR A 416 12.27 -23.75 0.75
CA THR A 416 13.59 -23.81 1.38
C THR A 416 13.45 -23.69 2.91
N TRP A 417 14.46 -24.15 3.63
CA TRP A 417 14.51 -24.11 5.09
C TRP A 417 15.84 -23.54 5.55
N LEU A 418 15.79 -22.77 6.67
CA LEU A 418 16.97 -22.36 7.40
C LEU A 418 16.81 -22.74 8.87
N ASP A 419 17.83 -23.39 9.42
CA ASP A 419 18.01 -23.57 10.87
C ASP A 419 18.77 -22.37 11.42
N PHE A 420 18.45 -21.94 12.65
CA PHE A 420 19.14 -20.85 13.32
C PHE A 420 18.96 -20.93 14.84
N GLU A 421 19.83 -20.25 15.56
CA GLU A 421 19.76 -20.19 17.02
C GLU A 421 19.61 -18.72 17.48
N VAL A 422 18.55 -18.46 18.26
CA VAL A 422 18.34 -17.15 18.87
C VAL A 422 19.13 -17.08 20.17
N GLU A 423 20.07 -16.13 20.26
CA GLU A 423 20.89 -15.88 21.43
C GLU A 423 20.45 -14.61 22.17
N ARG A 424 20.30 -14.71 23.52
CA ARG A 424 19.96 -13.55 24.35
C ARG A 424 21.11 -12.55 24.36
N GLY A 425 20.77 -11.28 24.14
CA GLY A 425 21.74 -10.19 24.28
C GLY A 425 22.61 -9.96 23.06
N LEU A 426 22.46 -10.75 22.01
CA LEU A 426 23.09 -10.47 20.73
C LEU A 426 22.50 -9.14 20.18
N ARG A 427 23.32 -8.11 20.22
CA ARG A 427 22.97 -6.79 19.68
C ARG A 427 23.87 -6.52 18.50
N PRO A 428 23.36 -5.89 17.43
CA PRO A 428 24.23 -5.43 16.36
C PRO A 428 25.24 -4.43 16.96
N ASN A 429 26.53 -4.69 16.78
CA ASN A 429 27.58 -3.76 17.13
C ASN A 429 27.94 -2.96 15.89
N LEU A 430 27.72 -1.67 15.95
CA LEU A 430 28.19 -0.73 14.94
C LEU A 430 29.59 -0.27 15.37
N PHE A 431 30.63 -0.78 14.70
CA PHE A 431 32.02 -0.42 15.02
C PHE A 431 32.43 0.90 14.36
N SER A 432 32.07 1.11 13.10
CA SER A 432 32.30 2.39 12.42
C SER A 432 31.32 2.59 11.28
N VAL A 433 31.09 3.85 10.96
CA VAL A 433 30.44 4.28 9.72
C VAL A 433 31.37 5.27 9.05
N ASP A 434 31.94 4.87 7.95
CA ASP A 434 32.84 5.71 7.16
C ASP A 434 32.15 6.12 5.85
N VAL A 435 32.53 7.27 5.32
CA VAL A 435 31.99 7.81 4.07
C VAL A 435 33.14 7.97 3.09
N SER A 436 33.05 7.35 1.91
CA SER A 436 34.11 7.36 0.90
C SER A 436 34.43 8.77 0.39
N GLN A 437 33.45 9.67 0.41
CA GLN A 437 33.61 11.06 -0.02
C GLN A 437 32.59 11.96 0.70
N ASN A 438 33.08 12.97 1.41
CA ASN A 438 32.27 14.01 2.05
C ASN A 438 33.00 15.37 1.94
N PRO A 439 32.44 16.40 1.25
CA PRO A 439 31.13 16.39 0.58
C PRO A 439 31.13 15.54 -0.70
N ALA A 440 30.01 14.86 -0.95
CA ALA A 440 29.77 14.10 -2.16
C ALA A 440 29.41 15.05 -3.33
N ARG A 441 29.96 14.79 -4.54
CA ARG A 441 29.61 15.54 -5.75
C ARG A 441 28.61 14.84 -6.64
N THR A 442 28.76 13.54 -6.83
CA THR A 442 27.91 12.70 -7.70
C THR A 442 27.38 11.47 -6.97
N GLY A 443 27.99 11.08 -5.88
CA GLY A 443 27.60 9.94 -5.06
C GLY A 443 28.62 9.68 -3.97
N THR A 444 28.22 8.93 -2.96
CA THR A 444 29.13 8.48 -1.90
C THR A 444 28.80 7.05 -1.51
N ARG A 445 29.78 6.36 -0.93
CA ARG A 445 29.61 5.02 -0.37
C ARG A 445 29.72 5.12 1.14
N PHE A 446 28.70 4.62 1.83
CA PHE A 446 28.78 4.36 3.25
C PHE A 446 29.45 3.00 3.47
N ILE A 447 30.47 2.96 4.28
CA ILE A 447 31.16 1.75 4.70
C ILE A 447 30.77 1.53 6.17
N ILE A 448 30.04 0.48 6.42
CA ILE A 448 29.51 0.15 7.76
C ILE A 448 30.23 -1.12 8.22
N ASN A 449 30.97 -1.00 9.32
CA ASN A 449 31.54 -2.15 10.02
C ASN A 449 30.63 -2.52 11.19
N HIS A 450 30.13 -3.75 11.19
CA HIS A 450 29.18 -4.25 12.19
C HIS A 450 29.44 -5.72 12.55
#